data_f7621fdce46381c56dc825b34c1bae52
#
_entry.id   f7621fdce46381c56dc825b34c1bae52
#
_cell.length_a   1.000
_cell.length_b   1.000
_cell.length_c   1.000
_cell.angle_alpha   90.00
_cell.angle_beta   90.00
_cell.angle_gamma   90.00
#
_symmetry.space_group_name_H-M   'P 1'
#
loop_
_entity.id
_entity.type
_entity.pdbx_description
1 polymer ?
#
loop_
_entity_poly.entity_id
_entity_poly.type
_entity_poly.pdbx_seq_one_letter_code
_entity_poly.pdbx_strand_id
1 'polypeptide(L)'
;MLTDKYLGKVICKECFYYLCTPYSDYEFGNMPITQSSYSHNSSHGRNSRYIFVTGGVSSSLGKGIVSASLAKLLQARGYRVTIQKLDPYINVDPGTLNPYEHGECYVTVDGAETDLDLGHYERFLNVCTTQANNITTGRIYQSVINKERRGEYLGKTVQIIPHITDEIKRCVQILGSESEFDFVITEIGGTVGDIESLPYIEAVRQMKWESPDDTIVIHLTLVPYLSAAGELKTKPTQHSVKQLLQLGIQPDILVCRTEHHLTHGIRSKLAQFCNVNIESVIESIDAETIYDVPLLMQEEGLDEVVMSKLGIDYSTVDKPDLKNWKEFLHRYKN
;
A
#
# COMPACT_ATOMS: atom_id res chain seq x y z
N MET A 1 -8.48 -18.20 32.08
CA MET A 1 -7.17 -17.87 32.71
C MET A 1 -6.06 -18.10 31.69
N LEU A 2 -6.06 -17.33 30.60
CA LEU A 2 -5.02 -17.31 29.54
C LEU A 2 -5.23 -16.04 28.68
N THR A 3 -5.15 -14.88 29.33
CA THR A 3 -5.29 -13.58 28.68
C THR A 3 -4.39 -12.60 29.39
N ASP A 4 -3.09 -12.61 29.13
CA ASP A 4 -2.23 -11.49 29.60
C ASP A 4 -0.78 -11.53 29.07
N LYS A 5 -0.56 -12.07 27.87
CA LYS A 5 0.82 -12.09 27.34
C LYS A 5 1.08 -11.40 26.00
N TYR A 6 0.06 -10.80 25.36
CA TYR A 6 0.24 -10.17 24.02
C TYR A 6 -0.18 -8.70 23.93
N LEU A 7 -0.50 -8.04 25.02
CA LEU A 7 -0.78 -6.58 25.07
C LEU A 7 0.38 -5.80 25.67
N GLY A 8 1.57 -5.95 25.13
CA GLY A 8 2.76 -5.30 25.63
C GLY A 8 3.56 -4.58 24.56
N LYS A 9 3.33 -3.26 24.45
CA LYS A 9 4.34 -2.28 24.05
C LYS A 9 4.72 -2.21 22.58
N VAL A 10 3.93 -1.56 21.73
CA VAL A 10 4.46 -0.56 20.79
C VAL A 10 3.30 0.37 20.38
N ILE A 11 2.99 1.30 21.26
CA ILE A 11 2.17 2.47 20.93
C ILE A 11 3.13 3.65 20.93
N CYS A 12 3.10 4.49 19.89
CA CYS A 12 3.80 5.75 19.87
C CYS A 12 3.54 6.49 21.19
N LYS A 13 4.58 7.04 21.82
CA LYS A 13 4.48 7.67 23.14
C LYS A 13 3.45 8.79 23.20
N GLU A 14 3.12 9.39 22.06
CA GLU A 14 2.13 10.45 21.89
C GLU A 14 0.69 9.91 21.76
N CYS A 15 0.51 8.72 21.18
CA CYS A 15 -0.81 8.07 21.10
C CYS A 15 -1.28 7.49 22.45
N PHE A 16 -0.35 7.19 23.38
CA PHE A 16 -0.70 6.62 24.69
C PHE A 16 -1.41 7.62 25.62
N TYR A 17 -1.21 8.93 25.41
CA TYR A 17 -1.84 9.95 26.27
C TYR A 17 -3.34 10.12 26.03
N TYR A 18 -3.85 9.77 24.85
CA TYR A 18 -5.26 9.96 24.49
C TYR A 18 -6.19 8.81 24.89
N LEU A 19 -5.67 7.63 25.21
CA LEU A 19 -6.47 6.46 25.56
C LEU A 19 -6.82 6.31 27.05
N CYS A 20 -6.26 7.14 27.95
CA CYS A 20 -6.38 6.98 29.39
C CYS A 20 -6.96 8.17 30.14
N THR A 21 -7.52 9.20 29.49
CA THR A 21 -8.18 10.33 30.18
C THR A 21 -9.68 10.33 29.92
N PRO A 22 -10.54 10.44 30.97
CA PRO A 22 -11.98 10.58 30.77
C PRO A 22 -12.28 11.91 30.09
N TYR A 23 -13.19 11.84 29.14
CA TYR A 23 -13.70 12.96 28.35
C TYR A 23 -14.39 14.00 29.26
N SER A 24 -13.69 15.06 29.63
CA SER A 24 -14.28 16.32 30.06
C SER A 24 -13.25 17.43 29.98
N ASP A 25 -13.57 18.49 29.21
CA ASP A 25 -12.98 19.82 29.22
C ASP A 25 -11.55 19.98 28.65
N TYR A 26 -11.45 20.00 27.30
CA TYR A 26 -10.32 20.69 26.67
C TYR A 26 -10.78 21.62 25.54
N GLU A 27 -10.64 22.93 25.78
CA GLU A 27 -10.63 23.95 24.73
C GLU A 27 -9.44 23.72 23.79
N PHE A 28 -9.69 23.76 22.48
CA PHE A 28 -8.65 23.71 21.46
C PHE A 28 -7.76 24.95 21.51
N GLY A 29 -6.69 24.88 22.29
CA GLY A 29 -5.57 25.82 22.25
C GLY A 29 -4.50 25.34 21.31
N ASN A 30 -4.05 26.22 20.41
CA ASN A 30 -2.97 26.02 19.44
C ASN A 30 -1.75 25.32 20.05
N MET A 31 -1.52 24.05 19.74
CA MET A 31 -0.23 23.42 19.96
C MET A 31 0.66 23.61 18.73
N PRO A 32 1.90 24.04 18.91
CA PRO A 32 2.84 24.13 17.80
C PRO A 32 3.24 22.74 17.34
N ILE A 33 2.97 22.45 16.07
CA ILE A 33 3.55 21.30 15.36
C ILE A 33 5.06 21.53 15.35
N THR A 34 5.82 20.73 16.07
CA THR A 34 7.28 20.72 15.97
C THR A 34 7.65 20.21 14.57
N GLN A 35 7.87 21.15 13.66
CA GLN A 35 8.49 20.86 12.38
C GLN A 35 9.89 20.32 12.64
N SER A 36 10.08 19.03 12.37
CA SER A 36 11.40 18.46 12.18
C SER A 36 12.04 19.21 11.01
N SER A 37 13.10 19.97 11.32
CA SER A 37 13.86 20.77 10.36
C SER A 37 14.67 19.83 9.45
N TYR A 38 14.04 19.32 8.41
CA TYR A 38 14.75 18.77 7.27
C TYR A 38 14.91 19.88 6.23
N SER A 39 16.11 20.46 6.16
CA SER A 39 16.50 21.38 5.10
C SER A 39 16.69 20.58 3.80
N HIS A 40 15.67 20.47 2.99
CA HIS A 40 15.83 20.06 1.60
C HIS A 40 15.62 21.27 0.70
N ASN A 41 16.59 21.48 -0.17
CA ASN A 41 16.48 22.39 -1.31
C ASN A 41 15.31 21.99 -2.19
N SER A 42 14.15 22.57 -1.94
CA SER A 42 12.95 22.42 -2.75
C SER A 42 13.10 23.28 -4.02
N SER A 43 13.56 22.65 -5.09
CA SER A 43 13.41 23.19 -6.42
C SER A 43 12.30 22.43 -7.14
N HIS A 44 11.24 23.14 -7.51
CA HIS A 44 10.14 22.82 -8.41
C HIS A 44 8.98 22.02 -7.77
N GLY A 45 7.77 22.54 -7.94
CA GLY A 45 6.51 21.87 -7.63
C GLY A 45 6.34 20.61 -8.49
N ARG A 46 6.85 19.47 -7.99
CA ARG A 46 6.59 18.16 -8.57
C ARG A 46 5.27 17.64 -8.01
N ASN A 47 4.44 17.11 -8.91
CA ASN A 47 3.28 16.32 -8.53
C ASN A 47 3.73 15.08 -7.73
N SER A 48 2.89 14.63 -6.80
CA SER A 48 3.11 13.35 -6.11
C SER A 48 3.13 12.20 -7.10
N ARG A 49 3.94 11.18 -6.83
CA ARG A 49 3.99 9.95 -7.61
C ARG A 49 3.11 8.88 -6.97
N TYR A 50 2.44 8.10 -7.80
CA TYR A 50 1.47 7.10 -7.39
C TYR A 50 2.00 5.70 -7.66
N ILE A 51 2.01 4.86 -6.63
CA ILE A 51 2.45 3.46 -6.71
C ILE A 51 1.28 2.59 -6.30
N PHE A 52 0.72 1.85 -7.25
CA PHE A 52 -0.38 0.93 -6.97
C PHE A 52 0.13 -0.47 -6.73
N VAL A 53 -0.27 -1.07 -5.61
CA VAL A 53 0.08 -2.45 -5.25
C VAL A 53 -1.16 -3.33 -5.41
N THR A 54 -1.13 -4.20 -6.41
CA THR A 54 -2.19 -5.17 -6.69
C THR A 54 -1.73 -6.57 -6.31
N GLY A 55 -2.65 -7.49 -6.10
CA GLY A 55 -2.31 -8.89 -5.83
C GLY A 55 -3.14 -9.86 -6.65
N GLY A 56 -2.56 -10.99 -6.95
CA GLY A 56 -3.25 -12.06 -7.66
C GLY A 56 -2.91 -13.45 -7.13
N VAL A 57 -3.52 -14.48 -7.67
CA VAL A 57 -3.42 -15.89 -7.28
C VAL A 57 -4.18 -16.21 -5.99
N SER A 58 -3.94 -15.50 -4.90
CA SER A 58 -4.52 -15.77 -3.57
C SER A 58 -4.61 -14.50 -2.75
N SER A 59 -5.49 -14.48 -1.76
CA SER A 59 -5.47 -13.52 -0.67
C SER A 59 -4.27 -13.76 0.27
N SER A 60 -4.02 -12.83 1.17
CA SER A 60 -2.99 -12.95 2.23
C SER A 60 -1.55 -13.15 1.73
N LEU A 61 -1.23 -12.70 0.52
CA LEU A 61 0.15 -12.73 0.00
C LEU A 61 1.08 -11.70 0.65
N GLY A 62 0.54 -10.79 1.45
CA GLY A 62 1.31 -9.77 2.16
C GLY A 62 1.44 -8.44 1.40
N LYS A 63 0.43 -8.05 0.60
CA LYS A 63 0.40 -6.74 -0.08
C LYS A 63 0.70 -5.58 0.87
N GLY A 64 0.01 -5.54 2.04
CA GLY A 64 0.18 -4.50 3.04
C GLY A 64 1.61 -4.42 3.58
N ILE A 65 2.22 -5.56 3.87
CA ILE A 65 3.59 -5.61 4.37
C ILE A 65 4.61 -5.21 3.31
N VAL A 66 4.41 -5.60 2.05
CA VAL A 66 5.26 -5.16 0.92
C VAL A 66 5.11 -3.65 0.69
N SER A 67 3.87 -3.13 0.72
CA SER A 67 3.58 -1.69 0.62
C SER A 67 4.25 -0.90 1.75
N ALA A 68 4.11 -1.35 2.99
CA ALA A 68 4.72 -0.74 4.16
C ALA A 68 6.25 -0.81 4.11
N SER A 69 6.81 -1.92 3.62
CA SER A 69 8.26 -2.10 3.46
C SER A 69 8.83 -1.15 2.40
N LEU A 70 8.19 -1.05 1.24
CA LEU A 70 8.58 -0.09 0.20
C LEU A 70 8.48 1.34 0.71
N ALA A 71 7.38 1.69 1.39
CA ALA A 71 7.22 3.01 1.98
C ALA A 71 8.33 3.32 2.98
N LYS A 72 8.72 2.35 3.81
CA LYS A 72 9.84 2.47 4.75
C LYS A 72 11.18 2.71 4.04
N LEU A 73 11.44 2.00 2.94
CA LEU A 73 12.65 2.19 2.15
C LEU A 73 12.72 3.59 1.52
N LEU A 74 11.64 4.05 0.92
CA LEU A 74 11.55 5.40 0.34
C LEU A 74 11.65 6.48 1.42
N GLN A 75 11.01 6.29 2.59
CA GLN A 75 11.16 7.19 3.74
C GLN A 75 12.60 7.24 4.24
N ALA A 76 13.29 6.09 4.29
CA ALA A 76 14.68 6.00 4.71
C ALA A 76 15.66 6.65 3.70
N ARG A 77 15.23 6.91 2.47
CA ARG A 77 15.92 7.75 1.47
C ARG A 77 15.61 9.24 1.61
N GLY A 78 14.76 9.63 2.58
CA GLY A 78 14.40 11.03 2.84
C GLY A 78 13.16 11.52 2.11
N TYR A 79 12.40 10.65 1.43
CA TYR A 79 11.13 11.02 0.80
C TYR A 79 9.98 11.06 1.81
N ARG A 80 9.01 11.94 1.57
CA ARG A 80 7.75 11.98 2.29
C ARG A 80 6.80 10.99 1.63
N VAL A 81 6.38 9.98 2.39
CA VAL A 81 5.60 8.86 1.86
C VAL A 81 4.36 8.64 2.70
N THR A 82 3.24 8.39 2.04
CA THR A 82 2.02 7.92 2.69
C THR A 82 1.51 6.64 2.02
N ILE A 83 0.72 5.87 2.77
CA ILE A 83 0.09 4.66 2.26
C ILE A 83 -1.42 4.80 2.37
N GLN A 84 -2.13 4.36 1.33
CA GLN A 84 -3.58 4.29 1.29
C GLN A 84 -4.02 2.85 1.01
N LYS A 85 -5.12 2.43 1.59
CA LYS A 85 -5.77 1.16 1.31
C LYS A 85 -7.15 1.37 0.67
N LEU A 86 -7.41 0.67 -0.42
CA LEU A 86 -8.71 0.60 -1.06
C LEU A 86 -9.30 -0.79 -0.82
N ASP A 87 -10.38 -0.84 -0.04
CA ASP A 87 -11.06 -2.09 0.33
C ASP A 87 -12.29 -2.33 -0.54
N PRO A 88 -12.40 -3.50 -1.21
CA PRO A 88 -13.44 -3.76 -2.19
C PRO A 88 -14.82 -4.12 -1.58
N TYR A 89 -14.96 -4.25 -0.27
CA TYR A 89 -16.24 -4.56 0.35
C TYR A 89 -17.22 -3.35 0.33
N ILE A 90 -18.53 -3.66 0.37
CA ILE A 90 -19.63 -2.69 0.29
C ILE A 90 -19.90 -1.98 1.62
N ASN A 91 -19.32 -2.43 2.73
CA ASN A 91 -19.43 -1.73 4.00
C ASN A 91 -18.84 -0.33 3.89
N VAL A 92 -19.50 0.66 4.51
CA VAL A 92 -19.03 2.06 4.50
C VAL A 92 -17.73 2.20 5.28
N ASP A 93 -17.62 1.47 6.38
CA ASP A 93 -16.44 1.32 7.23
C ASP A 93 -16.38 -0.10 7.81
N PRO A 94 -15.26 -0.53 8.38
CA PRO A 94 -15.12 -1.87 8.95
C PRO A 94 -15.67 -2.02 10.38
N GLY A 95 -16.19 -0.97 11.01
CA GLY A 95 -16.62 -0.99 12.40
C GLY A 95 -17.74 -1.98 12.72
N THR A 96 -18.54 -2.35 11.70
CA THR A 96 -19.60 -3.36 11.83
C THR A 96 -19.22 -4.74 11.32
N LEU A 97 -17.99 -4.92 10.81
CA LEU A 97 -17.53 -6.21 10.33
C LEU A 97 -17.26 -7.19 11.47
N ASN A 98 -17.43 -8.48 11.18
CA ASN A 98 -17.11 -9.54 12.11
C ASN A 98 -15.58 -9.63 12.33
N PRO A 99 -15.05 -9.36 13.53
CA PRO A 99 -13.60 -9.36 13.77
C PRO A 99 -12.95 -10.75 13.62
N TYR A 100 -13.72 -11.84 13.69
CA TYR A 100 -13.20 -13.18 13.43
C TYR A 100 -12.95 -13.46 11.94
N GLU A 101 -13.61 -12.71 11.05
CA GLU A 101 -13.48 -12.88 9.59
C GLU A 101 -12.53 -11.83 8.97
N HIS A 102 -12.54 -10.62 9.50
CA HIS A 102 -11.85 -9.46 8.91
C HIS A 102 -10.73 -8.87 9.77
N GLY A 103 -10.54 -9.40 10.99
CA GLY A 103 -9.65 -8.79 11.98
C GLY A 103 -10.35 -7.67 12.77
N GLU A 104 -9.62 -7.10 13.72
CA GLU A 104 -10.11 -5.97 14.52
C GLU A 104 -10.08 -4.67 13.72
N CYS A 105 -11.02 -3.79 14.04
CA CYS A 105 -11.06 -2.44 13.48
C CYS A 105 -9.92 -1.59 14.07
N TYR A 106 -9.20 -0.88 13.22
CA TYR A 106 -8.19 0.10 13.62
C TYR A 106 -8.78 1.51 13.60
N VAL A 107 -8.57 2.27 14.67
CA VAL A 107 -9.08 3.65 14.77
C VAL A 107 -7.94 4.62 14.55
N THR A 108 -8.09 5.49 13.56
CA THR A 108 -7.11 6.52 13.19
C THR A 108 -7.15 7.73 14.13
N VAL A 109 -6.17 8.63 14.04
CA VAL A 109 -6.07 9.82 14.91
C VAL A 109 -7.27 10.74 14.82
N ASP A 110 -7.95 10.79 13.67
CA ASP A 110 -9.19 11.55 13.44
C ASP A 110 -10.48 10.79 13.80
N GLY A 111 -10.35 9.64 14.46
CA GLY A 111 -11.47 8.84 14.94
C GLY A 111 -12.15 7.97 13.89
N ALA A 112 -11.60 7.83 12.70
CA ALA A 112 -12.16 6.97 11.67
C ALA A 112 -11.90 5.48 11.98
N GLU A 113 -12.93 4.66 11.83
CA GLU A 113 -12.82 3.21 11.87
C GLU A 113 -12.29 2.71 10.51
N THR A 114 -11.20 1.96 10.54
CA THR A 114 -10.46 1.54 9.35
C THR A 114 -9.98 0.10 9.45
N ASP A 115 -9.47 -0.41 8.35
CA ASP A 115 -8.89 -1.75 8.30
C ASP A 115 -7.61 -1.86 9.16
N LEU A 116 -7.36 -3.04 9.71
CA LEU A 116 -6.22 -3.34 10.59
C LEU A 116 -4.86 -3.07 9.94
N ASP A 117 -4.77 -3.14 8.62
CA ASP A 117 -3.52 -2.89 7.88
C ASP A 117 -2.97 -1.47 8.10
N LEU A 118 -3.84 -0.48 8.40
CA LEU A 118 -3.38 0.87 8.74
C LEU A 118 -2.47 0.88 9.97
N GLY A 119 -2.73 0.02 10.94
CA GLY A 119 -1.86 -0.16 12.09
C GLY A 119 -0.45 -0.69 11.71
N HIS A 120 -0.36 -1.50 10.64
CA HIS A 120 0.95 -1.88 10.10
C HIS A 120 1.64 -0.69 9.43
N TYR A 121 0.92 0.11 8.63
CA TYR A 121 1.48 1.28 7.96
C TYR A 121 2.04 2.28 8.98
N GLU A 122 1.28 2.60 10.02
CA GLU A 122 1.72 3.49 11.08
C GLU A 122 2.97 2.98 11.80
N ARG A 123 3.02 1.69 12.12
CA ARG A 123 4.18 1.09 12.78
C ARG A 123 5.44 1.13 11.93
N PHE A 124 5.33 0.88 10.61
CA PHE A 124 6.48 0.88 9.70
C PHE A 124 7.00 2.29 9.46
N LEU A 125 6.12 3.26 9.28
CA LEU A 125 6.48 4.64 8.94
C LEU A 125 6.67 5.54 10.15
N ASN A 126 6.15 5.16 11.31
CA ASN A 126 6.07 6.00 12.51
C ASN A 126 5.35 7.33 12.22
N VAL A 127 4.21 7.25 11.56
CA VAL A 127 3.32 8.37 11.22
C VAL A 127 1.90 8.04 11.64
N CYS A 128 1.06 9.05 11.81
CA CYS A 128 -0.37 8.83 12.01
C CYS A 128 -1.10 8.84 10.66
N THR A 129 -2.09 7.97 10.53
CA THR A 129 -3.00 7.92 9.38
C THR A 129 -4.34 8.58 9.73
N THR A 130 -5.09 8.90 8.70
CA THR A 130 -6.42 9.53 8.79
C THR A 130 -7.43 8.74 7.97
N GLN A 131 -8.68 9.16 8.00
CA GLN A 131 -9.75 8.59 7.18
C GLN A 131 -9.38 8.54 5.68
N ALA A 132 -8.59 9.50 5.18
CA ALA A 132 -8.16 9.53 3.78
C ALA A 132 -7.26 8.35 3.39
N ASN A 133 -6.63 7.70 4.36
CA ASN A 133 -5.75 6.55 4.13
C ASN A 133 -6.49 5.21 3.97
N ASN A 134 -7.82 5.16 4.26
CA ASN A 134 -8.63 3.95 4.03
C ASN A 134 -9.95 4.30 3.35
N ILE A 135 -10.16 3.75 2.17
CA ILE A 135 -11.36 3.99 1.36
C ILE A 135 -12.01 2.66 1.01
N THR A 136 -13.29 2.53 1.34
CA THR A 136 -14.10 1.36 1.02
C THR A 136 -14.96 1.59 -0.24
N THR A 137 -15.33 0.53 -0.92
CA THR A 137 -16.29 0.59 -2.03
C THR A 137 -17.61 1.21 -1.55
N GLY A 138 -18.09 0.84 -0.34
CA GLY A 138 -19.31 1.40 0.22
C GLY A 138 -19.26 2.92 0.34
N ARG A 139 -18.15 3.48 0.80
CA ARG A 139 -17.97 4.94 0.91
C ARG A 139 -17.95 5.62 -0.46
N ILE A 140 -17.28 5.03 -1.46
CA ILE A 140 -17.27 5.55 -2.84
C ILE A 140 -18.68 5.60 -3.41
N TYR A 141 -19.42 4.48 -3.34
CA TYR A 141 -20.78 4.41 -3.88
C TYR A 141 -21.72 5.34 -3.14
N GLN A 142 -21.65 5.41 -1.82
CA GLN A 142 -22.45 6.33 -1.02
C GLN A 142 -22.20 7.79 -1.42
N SER A 143 -20.93 8.17 -1.64
CA SER A 143 -20.58 9.53 -2.10
C SER A 143 -21.23 9.83 -3.45
N VAL A 144 -21.10 8.94 -4.43
CA VAL A 144 -21.67 9.12 -5.77
C VAL A 144 -23.22 9.14 -5.74
N ILE A 145 -23.85 8.26 -4.98
CA ILE A 145 -25.31 8.23 -4.80
C ILE A 145 -25.79 9.53 -4.15
N ASN A 146 -25.09 10.01 -3.11
CA ASN A 146 -25.45 11.28 -2.45
C ASN A 146 -25.32 12.47 -3.39
N LYS A 147 -24.30 12.51 -4.27
CA LYS A 147 -24.13 13.53 -5.31
C LYS A 147 -25.29 13.47 -6.32
N GLU A 148 -25.67 12.28 -6.74
CA GLU A 148 -26.83 12.07 -7.64
C GLU A 148 -28.12 12.62 -6.99
N ARG A 149 -28.40 12.25 -5.74
CA ARG A 149 -29.60 12.70 -5.01
C ARG A 149 -29.66 14.21 -4.81
N ARG A 150 -28.51 14.88 -4.72
CA ARG A 150 -28.43 16.36 -4.67
C ARG A 150 -28.50 17.01 -6.06
N GLY A 151 -28.55 16.23 -7.15
CA GLY A 151 -28.65 16.75 -8.51
C GLY A 151 -27.33 17.27 -9.09
N GLU A 152 -26.19 16.91 -8.51
CA GLU A 152 -24.87 17.39 -8.95
C GLU A 152 -24.49 16.93 -10.35
N TYR A 153 -25.11 15.84 -10.83
CA TYR A 153 -24.89 15.32 -12.19
C TYR A 153 -25.85 15.89 -13.24
N LEU A 154 -26.69 16.86 -12.87
CA LEU A 154 -27.56 17.61 -13.81
C LEU A 154 -28.43 16.70 -14.71
N GLY A 155 -28.97 15.61 -14.18
CA GLY A 155 -29.82 14.66 -14.90
C GLY A 155 -29.09 13.68 -15.82
N LYS A 156 -27.76 13.64 -15.81
CA LYS A 156 -26.99 12.63 -16.55
C LYS A 156 -27.21 11.24 -15.95
N THR A 157 -27.13 10.21 -16.77
CA THR A 157 -27.08 8.82 -16.31
C THR A 157 -25.77 8.59 -15.56
N VAL A 158 -25.87 8.20 -14.30
CA VAL A 158 -24.71 7.89 -13.44
C VAL A 158 -24.30 6.43 -13.63
N GLN A 159 -23.03 6.18 -13.94
CA GLN A 159 -22.48 4.86 -14.28
C GLN A 159 -21.19 4.61 -13.54
N ILE A 160 -20.71 3.37 -13.57
CA ILE A 160 -19.40 3.00 -12.98
C ILE A 160 -18.29 3.85 -13.63
N ILE A 161 -18.27 3.90 -14.95
CA ILE A 161 -17.39 4.78 -15.73
C ILE A 161 -18.27 5.91 -16.33
N PRO A 162 -17.96 7.19 -16.08
CA PRO A 162 -16.79 7.68 -15.31
C PRO A 162 -17.04 7.93 -13.82
N HIS A 163 -18.28 7.92 -13.30
CA HIS A 163 -18.64 8.56 -12.04
C HIS A 163 -18.01 7.87 -10.81
N ILE A 164 -18.04 6.52 -10.77
CA ILE A 164 -17.39 5.76 -9.67
C ILE A 164 -15.86 5.81 -9.83
N THR A 165 -15.34 5.64 -11.06
CA THR A 165 -13.89 5.69 -11.29
C THR A 165 -13.30 7.08 -11.00
N ASP A 166 -14.02 8.17 -11.34
CA ASP A 166 -13.58 9.53 -11.01
C ASP A 166 -13.59 9.78 -9.51
N GLU A 167 -14.56 9.25 -8.77
CA GLU A 167 -14.59 9.35 -7.31
C GLU A 167 -13.44 8.57 -6.67
N ILE A 168 -13.10 7.37 -7.20
CA ILE A 168 -11.93 6.61 -6.75
C ILE A 168 -10.65 7.41 -7.01
N LYS A 169 -10.46 7.91 -8.24
CA LYS A 169 -9.28 8.72 -8.59
C LYS A 169 -9.17 9.95 -7.69
N ARG A 170 -10.28 10.66 -7.44
CA ARG A 170 -10.33 11.81 -6.53
C ARG A 170 -9.85 11.41 -5.12
N CYS A 171 -10.30 10.29 -4.58
CA CYS A 171 -9.90 9.81 -3.26
C CYS A 171 -8.40 9.44 -3.19
N VAL A 172 -7.85 8.87 -4.26
CA VAL A 172 -6.40 8.59 -4.35
C VAL A 172 -5.61 9.89 -4.42
N GLN A 173 -6.06 10.85 -5.21
CA GLN A 173 -5.36 12.10 -5.45
C GLN A 173 -5.39 13.08 -4.28
N ILE A 174 -6.35 12.96 -3.35
CA ILE A 174 -6.43 13.83 -2.17
C ILE A 174 -5.12 13.82 -1.39
N LEU A 175 -4.52 12.65 -1.17
CA LEU A 175 -3.26 12.54 -0.43
C LEU A 175 -2.05 13.13 -1.18
N GLY A 176 -2.14 13.25 -2.50
CA GLY A 176 -1.08 13.84 -3.33
C GLY A 176 -1.32 15.32 -3.68
N SER A 177 -2.53 15.86 -3.49
CA SER A 177 -2.93 17.17 -4.02
C SER A 177 -2.27 18.35 -3.33
N GLU A 178 -1.89 18.21 -2.07
CA GLU A 178 -1.31 19.30 -1.25
C GLU A 178 0.23 19.34 -1.34
N SER A 179 0.84 18.57 -2.23
CA SER A 179 2.31 18.40 -2.33
C SER A 179 2.97 18.03 -0.98
N GLU A 180 2.19 17.44 -0.08
CA GLU A 180 2.65 17.02 1.23
C GLU A 180 3.52 15.77 1.14
N PHE A 181 3.20 14.88 0.18
CA PHE A 181 3.90 13.63 -0.03
C PHE A 181 4.56 13.57 -1.42
N ASP A 182 5.75 13.01 -1.46
CA ASP A 182 6.48 12.76 -2.71
C ASP A 182 5.98 11.45 -3.36
N PHE A 183 5.52 10.49 -2.53
CA PHE A 183 4.95 9.22 -2.97
C PHE A 183 3.66 8.89 -2.22
N VAL A 184 2.66 8.49 -2.97
CA VAL A 184 1.42 7.89 -2.46
C VAL A 184 1.39 6.43 -2.89
N ILE A 185 1.51 5.50 -1.94
CA ILE A 185 1.42 4.07 -2.20
C ILE A 185 0.00 3.63 -1.90
N THR A 186 -0.70 3.10 -2.90
CA THR A 186 -2.09 2.66 -2.76
C THR A 186 -2.17 1.14 -2.90
N GLU A 187 -2.51 0.47 -1.81
CA GLU A 187 -2.79 -0.96 -1.81
C GLU A 187 -4.22 -1.22 -2.27
N ILE A 188 -4.38 -2.05 -3.31
CA ILE A 188 -5.69 -2.50 -3.78
C ILE A 188 -6.05 -3.80 -3.04
N GLY A 189 -7.12 -3.76 -2.25
CA GLY A 189 -7.67 -4.92 -1.57
C GLY A 189 -8.26 -5.95 -2.56
N GLY A 190 -8.43 -7.17 -2.07
CA GLY A 190 -8.91 -8.28 -2.91
C GLY A 190 -7.84 -8.86 -3.84
N THR A 191 -8.29 -9.66 -4.79
CA THR A 191 -7.45 -10.36 -5.78
C THR A 191 -7.82 -9.89 -7.17
N VAL A 192 -6.83 -9.68 -8.04
CA VAL A 192 -7.08 -9.33 -9.43
C VAL A 192 -7.88 -10.44 -10.12
N GLY A 193 -9.02 -10.07 -10.68
CA GLY A 193 -10.01 -11.00 -11.24
C GLY A 193 -11.31 -11.10 -10.43
N ASP A 194 -11.28 -10.68 -9.16
CA ASP A 194 -12.49 -10.59 -8.34
C ASP A 194 -13.38 -9.42 -8.83
N ILE A 195 -14.69 -9.65 -8.86
CA ILE A 195 -15.68 -8.66 -9.37
C ILE A 195 -15.63 -7.37 -8.54
N GLU A 196 -15.43 -7.49 -7.25
CA GLU A 196 -15.44 -6.39 -6.30
C GLU A 196 -14.31 -5.40 -6.53
N SER A 197 -13.16 -5.86 -7.02
CA SER A 197 -12.00 -5.00 -7.27
C SER A 197 -11.99 -4.32 -8.64
N LEU A 198 -12.88 -4.71 -9.56
CA LEU A 198 -12.88 -4.20 -10.93
C LEU A 198 -12.95 -2.66 -11.05
N PRO A 199 -13.80 -1.93 -10.30
CA PRO A 199 -13.82 -0.46 -10.38
C PRO A 199 -12.50 0.18 -9.97
N TYR A 200 -11.81 -0.39 -8.98
CA TYR A 200 -10.48 0.07 -8.55
C TYR A 200 -9.43 -0.17 -9.62
N ILE A 201 -9.39 -1.37 -10.20
CA ILE A 201 -8.46 -1.71 -11.29
C ILE A 201 -8.68 -0.80 -12.50
N GLU A 202 -9.94 -0.53 -12.83
CA GLU A 202 -10.28 0.41 -13.92
C GLU A 202 -9.80 1.84 -13.61
N ALA A 203 -9.98 2.32 -12.39
CA ALA A 203 -9.46 3.63 -11.98
C ALA A 203 -7.93 3.69 -12.06
N VAL A 204 -7.23 2.64 -11.62
CA VAL A 204 -5.76 2.52 -11.75
C VAL A 204 -5.33 2.54 -13.22
N ARG A 205 -6.04 1.82 -14.09
CA ARG A 205 -5.78 1.82 -15.54
C ARG A 205 -5.88 3.24 -16.12
N GLN A 206 -6.92 3.97 -15.72
CA GLN A 206 -7.11 5.37 -16.16
C GLN A 206 -6.00 6.26 -15.64
N MET A 207 -5.65 6.20 -14.36
CA MET A 207 -4.57 7.01 -13.78
C MET A 207 -3.22 6.73 -14.45
N LYS A 208 -2.91 5.46 -14.72
CA LYS A 208 -1.68 5.08 -15.44
C LYS A 208 -1.65 5.62 -16.86
N TRP A 209 -2.80 5.69 -17.54
CA TRP A 209 -2.94 6.29 -18.86
C TRP A 209 -2.84 7.83 -18.81
N GLU A 210 -3.46 8.47 -17.83
CA GLU A 210 -3.51 9.92 -17.67
C GLU A 210 -2.13 10.50 -17.23
N SER A 211 -1.35 9.74 -16.45
CA SER A 211 -0.06 10.17 -15.88
C SER A 211 0.94 9.01 -15.89
N PRO A 212 1.41 8.55 -17.07
CA PRO A 212 2.25 7.36 -17.21
C PRO A 212 3.63 7.51 -16.54
N ASP A 213 4.18 8.72 -16.48
CA ASP A 213 5.50 8.99 -15.90
C ASP A 213 5.46 9.08 -14.35
N ASP A 214 4.29 9.37 -13.77
CA ASP A 214 4.10 9.51 -12.33
C ASP A 214 3.35 8.33 -11.70
N THR A 215 3.00 7.30 -12.48
CA THR A 215 2.18 6.18 -12.02
C THR A 215 2.79 4.84 -12.39
N ILE A 216 3.05 3.99 -11.39
CA ILE A 216 3.49 2.61 -11.61
C ILE A 216 2.59 1.60 -10.90
N VAL A 217 2.62 0.37 -11.40
CA VAL A 217 1.87 -0.76 -10.84
C VAL A 217 2.82 -1.88 -10.45
N ILE A 218 2.81 -2.22 -9.17
CA ILE A 218 3.47 -3.40 -8.61
C ILE A 218 2.42 -4.50 -8.49
N HIS A 219 2.73 -5.68 -9.01
CA HIS A 219 1.84 -6.83 -8.90
C HIS A 219 2.47 -7.92 -8.05
N LEU A 220 1.85 -8.20 -6.91
CA LEU A 220 2.26 -9.25 -5.99
C LEU A 220 1.62 -10.57 -6.39
N THR A 221 2.45 -11.62 -6.56
CA THR A 221 2.02 -12.95 -7.00
C THR A 221 2.63 -14.06 -6.16
N LEU A 222 2.21 -15.29 -6.41
CA LEU A 222 2.73 -16.48 -5.75
C LEU A 222 3.50 -17.38 -6.74
N VAL A 223 4.70 -17.78 -6.35
CA VAL A 223 5.49 -18.83 -7.02
C VAL A 223 5.59 -20.03 -6.07
N PRO A 224 4.60 -20.91 -6.08
CA PRO A 224 4.54 -22.01 -5.12
C PRO A 224 5.61 -23.06 -5.41
N TYR A 225 6.12 -23.69 -4.34
CA TYR A 225 6.95 -24.88 -4.42
C TYR A 225 6.09 -26.13 -4.34
N LEU A 226 6.22 -27.01 -5.32
CA LEU A 226 5.54 -28.32 -5.30
C LEU A 226 6.50 -29.37 -4.79
N SER A 227 6.39 -29.73 -3.52
CA SER A 227 7.26 -30.70 -2.85
C SER A 227 7.34 -32.04 -3.57
N ALA A 228 6.22 -32.54 -4.12
CA ALA A 228 6.18 -33.78 -4.87
C ALA A 228 6.98 -33.75 -6.19
N ALA A 229 7.15 -32.56 -6.79
CA ALA A 229 7.91 -32.36 -8.03
C ALA A 229 9.31 -31.78 -7.76
N GLY A 230 9.59 -31.34 -6.55
CA GLY A 230 10.86 -30.70 -6.16
C GLY A 230 11.17 -29.40 -6.89
N GLU A 231 10.15 -28.64 -7.31
CA GLU A 231 10.37 -27.45 -8.12
C GLU A 231 9.37 -26.30 -7.86
N LEU A 232 9.82 -25.07 -8.11
CA LEU A 232 8.97 -23.87 -8.13
C LEU A 232 8.15 -23.81 -9.41
N LYS A 233 6.88 -23.41 -9.28
CA LYS A 233 5.93 -23.30 -10.40
C LYS A 233 5.60 -21.86 -10.74
N THR A 234 5.96 -21.43 -11.95
CA THR A 234 5.73 -20.08 -12.45
C THR A 234 4.34 -19.86 -13.08
N LYS A 235 3.57 -20.92 -13.34
CA LYS A 235 2.26 -20.83 -14.00
C LYS A 235 1.25 -19.98 -13.25
N PRO A 236 1.10 -20.06 -11.91
CA PRO A 236 0.16 -19.20 -11.18
C PRO A 236 0.45 -17.70 -11.40
N THR A 237 1.70 -17.31 -11.31
CA THR A 237 2.15 -15.92 -11.60
C THR A 237 1.80 -15.51 -13.02
N GLN A 238 2.12 -16.35 -14.03
CA GLN A 238 1.80 -16.05 -15.43
C GLN A 238 0.30 -15.84 -15.67
N HIS A 239 -0.55 -16.65 -15.02
CA HIS A 239 -2.00 -16.54 -15.13
C HIS A 239 -2.51 -15.26 -14.45
N SER A 240 -1.98 -14.92 -13.27
CA SER A 240 -2.35 -13.72 -12.55
C SER A 240 -2.00 -12.45 -13.34
N VAL A 241 -0.80 -12.38 -13.90
CA VAL A 241 -0.39 -11.26 -14.77
C VAL A 241 -1.26 -11.20 -16.04
N LYS A 242 -1.63 -12.34 -16.62
CA LYS A 242 -2.57 -12.38 -17.75
C LYS A 242 -3.92 -11.77 -17.40
N GLN A 243 -4.46 -12.04 -16.23
CA GLN A 243 -5.72 -11.44 -15.79
C GLN A 243 -5.59 -9.92 -15.68
N LEU A 244 -4.48 -9.41 -15.10
CA LEU A 244 -4.23 -7.98 -15.02
C LEU A 244 -4.10 -7.33 -16.40
N LEU A 245 -3.41 -7.99 -17.33
CA LEU A 245 -3.30 -7.56 -18.74
C LEU A 245 -4.66 -7.52 -19.46
N GLN A 246 -5.54 -8.48 -19.20
CA GLN A 246 -6.90 -8.48 -19.74
C GLN A 246 -7.74 -7.28 -19.27
N LEU A 247 -7.43 -6.75 -18.09
CA LEU A 247 -8.01 -5.51 -17.54
C LEU A 247 -7.29 -4.24 -18.03
N GLY A 248 -6.33 -4.38 -18.95
CA GLY A 248 -5.63 -3.26 -19.60
C GLY A 248 -4.45 -2.69 -18.80
N ILE A 249 -3.94 -3.41 -17.81
CA ILE A 249 -2.78 -2.98 -17.02
C ILE A 249 -1.60 -3.91 -17.25
N GLN A 250 -0.48 -3.37 -17.77
CA GLN A 250 0.83 -4.00 -17.71
C GLN A 250 1.49 -3.64 -16.38
N PRO A 251 1.83 -4.62 -15.51
CA PRO A 251 2.59 -4.33 -14.31
C PRO A 251 4.01 -3.86 -14.67
N ASP A 252 4.56 -2.95 -13.89
CA ASP A 252 5.93 -2.44 -14.03
C ASP A 252 6.92 -3.30 -13.25
N ILE A 253 6.46 -3.84 -12.11
CA ILE A 253 7.26 -4.65 -11.18
C ILE A 253 6.43 -5.85 -10.73
N LEU A 254 7.07 -7.01 -10.67
CA LEU A 254 6.51 -8.21 -10.06
C LEU A 254 7.18 -8.46 -8.71
N VAL A 255 6.39 -8.62 -7.65
CA VAL A 255 6.87 -9.12 -6.37
C VAL A 255 6.37 -10.56 -6.22
N CYS A 256 7.30 -11.49 -6.20
CA CYS A 256 7.02 -12.93 -6.25
C CYS A 256 7.18 -13.55 -4.86
N ARG A 257 6.05 -13.77 -4.17
CA ARG A 257 6.05 -14.53 -2.90
C ARG A 257 6.47 -15.96 -3.15
N THR A 258 7.41 -16.47 -2.36
CA THR A 258 7.98 -17.82 -2.53
C THR A 258 8.56 -18.36 -1.22
N GLU A 259 8.57 -19.68 -1.06
CA GLU A 259 9.22 -20.37 0.06
C GLU A 259 10.71 -20.64 -0.20
N HIS A 260 11.14 -20.61 -1.46
CA HIS A 260 12.50 -20.90 -1.88
C HIS A 260 13.03 -19.85 -2.83
N HIS A 261 14.36 -19.62 -2.80
CA HIS A 261 14.99 -18.61 -3.66
C HIS A 261 14.73 -18.83 -5.16
N LEU A 262 14.43 -17.76 -5.86
CA LEU A 262 14.24 -17.73 -7.29
C LEU A 262 15.60 -17.79 -7.99
N THR A 263 15.85 -18.87 -8.72
CA THR A 263 17.04 -18.96 -9.58
C THR A 263 16.97 -17.94 -10.71
N HIS A 264 18.12 -17.54 -11.27
CA HIS A 264 18.18 -16.66 -12.43
C HIS A 264 17.30 -17.17 -13.60
N GLY A 265 17.28 -18.48 -13.84
CA GLY A 265 16.43 -19.09 -14.88
C GLY A 265 14.92 -18.90 -14.62
N ILE A 266 14.47 -18.96 -13.36
CA ILE A 266 13.08 -18.71 -12.98
C ILE A 266 12.75 -17.22 -13.14
N ARG A 267 13.62 -16.30 -12.68
CA ARG A 267 13.44 -14.84 -12.85
C ARG A 267 13.36 -14.47 -14.34
N SER A 268 14.27 -14.99 -15.16
CA SER A 268 14.28 -14.79 -16.62
C SER A 268 12.99 -15.28 -17.29
N LYS A 269 12.52 -16.48 -16.89
CA LYS A 269 11.26 -17.03 -17.38
C LYS A 269 10.06 -16.18 -16.99
N LEU A 270 9.96 -15.70 -15.74
CA LEU A 270 8.90 -14.82 -15.30
C LEU A 270 8.95 -13.50 -16.05
N ALA A 271 10.13 -12.88 -16.19
CA ALA A 271 10.34 -11.65 -16.93
C ALA A 271 9.81 -11.76 -18.37
N GLN A 272 10.17 -12.82 -19.07
CA GLN A 272 9.76 -13.06 -20.46
C GLN A 272 8.24 -13.27 -20.60
N PHE A 273 7.63 -14.09 -19.72
CA PHE A 273 6.20 -14.41 -19.82
C PHE A 273 5.29 -13.29 -19.33
N CYS A 274 5.80 -12.39 -18.50
CA CYS A 274 5.05 -11.30 -17.89
C CYS A 274 5.37 -9.92 -18.48
N ASN A 275 6.25 -9.85 -19.49
CA ASN A 275 6.69 -8.63 -20.18
C ASN A 275 7.27 -7.58 -19.21
N VAL A 276 8.12 -8.01 -18.29
CA VAL A 276 8.86 -7.12 -17.39
C VAL A 276 10.36 -7.35 -17.55
N ASN A 277 11.17 -6.38 -17.14
CA ASN A 277 12.62 -6.58 -17.09
C ASN A 277 12.96 -7.58 -15.98
N ILE A 278 14.09 -8.28 -16.11
CA ILE A 278 14.49 -9.28 -15.12
C ILE A 278 14.76 -8.64 -13.75
N GLU A 279 15.27 -7.42 -13.73
CA GLU A 279 15.51 -6.60 -12.53
C GLU A 279 14.19 -6.19 -11.84
N SER A 280 13.08 -6.21 -12.58
CA SER A 280 11.75 -5.92 -12.05
C SER A 280 11.04 -7.17 -11.48
N VAL A 281 11.69 -8.33 -11.45
CA VAL A 281 11.22 -9.54 -10.79
C VAL A 281 11.86 -9.63 -9.41
N ILE A 282 11.16 -9.12 -8.42
CA ILE A 282 11.58 -9.03 -7.02
C ILE A 282 11.14 -10.29 -6.28
N GLU A 283 12.04 -10.90 -5.56
CA GLU A 283 11.72 -12.02 -4.67
C GLU A 283 11.16 -11.53 -3.34
N SER A 284 10.12 -12.17 -2.86
CA SER A 284 9.59 -12.00 -1.51
C SER A 284 9.57 -13.35 -0.82
N ILE A 285 10.71 -13.74 -0.28
CA ILE A 285 10.86 -14.99 0.45
C ILE A 285 10.16 -14.91 1.82
N ASP A 286 9.75 -16.05 2.35
CA ASP A 286 9.17 -16.13 3.68
C ASP A 286 10.16 -15.65 4.73
N ALA A 287 9.74 -14.69 5.53
CA ALA A 287 10.55 -14.06 6.57
C ALA A 287 10.17 -14.60 7.96
N GLU A 288 11.11 -14.58 8.89
CA GLU A 288 10.88 -14.96 10.28
C GLU A 288 9.86 -14.03 10.95
N THR A 289 9.97 -12.73 10.67
CA THR A 289 9.04 -11.71 11.14
C THR A 289 8.68 -10.74 10.01
N ILE A 290 7.52 -10.08 10.11
CA ILE A 290 7.12 -9.03 9.15
C ILE A 290 8.12 -7.86 9.15
N TYR A 291 8.85 -7.65 10.23
CA TYR A 291 9.84 -6.57 10.37
C TYR A 291 11.18 -6.87 9.68
N ASP A 292 11.42 -8.11 9.24
CA ASP A 292 12.56 -8.46 8.38
C ASP A 292 12.32 -8.03 6.92
N VAL A 293 11.05 -7.96 6.49
CA VAL A 293 10.69 -7.74 5.09
C VAL A 293 11.30 -6.46 4.49
N PRO A 294 11.36 -5.30 5.18
CA PRO A 294 12.05 -4.12 4.62
C PRO A 294 13.51 -4.37 4.25
N LEU A 295 14.24 -5.18 5.04
CA LEU A 295 15.64 -5.50 4.77
C LEU A 295 15.77 -6.44 3.56
N LEU A 296 14.89 -7.45 3.47
CA LEU A 296 14.83 -8.35 2.31
C LEU A 296 14.48 -7.60 1.02
N MET A 297 13.53 -6.66 1.09
CA MET A 297 13.17 -5.83 -0.08
C MET A 297 14.30 -4.86 -0.46
N GLN A 298 15.08 -4.38 0.51
CA GLN A 298 16.30 -3.59 0.25
C GLN A 298 17.37 -4.41 -0.46
N GLU A 299 17.59 -5.65 -0.03
CA GLU A 299 18.55 -6.58 -0.66
C GLU A 299 18.16 -6.91 -2.09
N GLU A 300 16.86 -7.02 -2.37
CA GLU A 300 16.30 -7.21 -3.72
C GLU A 300 16.28 -5.92 -4.56
N GLY A 301 16.58 -4.76 -3.97
CA GLY A 301 16.63 -3.47 -4.67
C GLY A 301 15.25 -2.93 -5.08
N LEU A 302 14.18 -3.27 -4.36
CA LEU A 302 12.81 -2.87 -4.72
C LEU A 302 12.67 -1.35 -4.85
N ASP A 303 13.24 -0.58 -3.94
CA ASP A 303 13.22 0.88 -3.94
C ASP A 303 13.98 1.47 -5.14
N GLU A 304 15.13 0.89 -5.51
CA GLU A 304 15.92 1.31 -6.67
C GLU A 304 15.16 1.07 -7.98
N VAL A 305 14.53 -0.10 -8.11
CA VAL A 305 13.71 -0.44 -9.27
C VAL A 305 12.48 0.48 -9.36
N VAL A 306 11.80 0.77 -8.24
CA VAL A 306 10.68 1.72 -8.20
C VAL A 306 11.11 3.11 -8.65
N MET A 307 12.22 3.63 -8.12
CA MET A 307 12.76 4.94 -8.50
C MET A 307 13.11 4.98 -9.99
N SER A 308 13.79 3.95 -10.49
CA SER A 308 14.13 3.83 -11.92
C SER A 308 12.89 3.84 -12.82
N LYS A 309 11.84 3.11 -12.45
CA LYS A 309 10.56 3.09 -13.20
C LYS A 309 9.85 4.45 -13.24
N LEU A 310 10.05 5.26 -12.22
CA LEU A 310 9.52 6.63 -12.12
C LEU A 310 10.51 7.71 -12.64
N GLY A 311 11.52 7.30 -13.36
CA GLY A 311 12.50 8.22 -13.96
C GLY A 311 13.36 8.98 -12.95
N ILE A 312 13.50 8.46 -11.73
CA ILE A 312 14.36 9.01 -10.70
C ILE A 312 15.72 8.33 -10.77
N ASP A 313 16.77 9.11 -10.91
CA ASP A 313 18.14 8.60 -10.84
C ASP A 313 18.50 8.30 -9.38
N TYR A 314 18.32 7.05 -8.97
CA TYR A 314 18.59 6.61 -7.60
C TYR A 314 20.07 6.65 -7.22
N SER A 315 20.99 6.75 -8.20
CA SER A 315 22.43 6.88 -7.94
C SER A 315 22.80 8.25 -7.35
N THR A 316 21.94 9.25 -7.54
CA THR A 316 22.11 10.62 -7.02
C THR A 316 21.46 10.84 -5.66
N VAL A 317 20.75 9.82 -5.14
CA VAL A 317 20.03 9.87 -3.88
C VAL A 317 20.70 8.94 -2.87
N ASP A 318 20.78 9.35 -1.63
CA ASP A 318 21.37 8.54 -0.56
C ASP A 318 20.68 7.16 -0.46
N LYS A 319 21.48 6.15 -0.11
CA LYS A 319 20.93 4.81 0.17
C LYS A 319 20.04 4.85 1.40
N PRO A 320 19.03 3.94 1.50
CA PRO A 320 18.14 3.92 2.65
C PRO A 320 18.90 3.77 3.97
N ASP A 321 18.75 4.73 4.88
CA ASP A 321 19.28 4.61 6.24
C ASP A 321 18.32 3.82 7.11
N LEU A 322 18.58 2.54 7.26
CA LEU A 322 17.82 1.61 8.11
C LEU A 322 18.50 1.28 9.44
N LYS A 323 19.45 2.11 9.89
CA LYS A 323 20.19 1.84 11.15
C LYS A 323 19.24 1.67 12.34
N ASN A 324 18.32 2.63 12.54
CA ASN A 324 17.35 2.57 13.63
C ASN A 324 16.39 1.37 13.50
N TRP A 325 16.04 0.98 12.27
CA TRP A 325 15.23 -0.20 12.01
C TRP A 325 15.96 -1.50 12.38
N LYS A 326 17.22 -1.61 12.02
CA LYS A 326 18.08 -2.75 12.39
C LYS A 326 18.28 -2.85 13.91
N GLU A 327 18.47 -1.72 14.60
CA GLU A 327 18.55 -1.67 16.05
C GLU A 327 17.22 -2.08 16.74
N PHE A 328 16.09 -1.64 16.19
CA PHE A 328 14.75 -2.08 16.62
C PHE A 328 14.60 -3.58 16.44
N LEU A 329 14.90 -4.10 15.25
CA LEU A 329 14.79 -5.53 14.94
C LEU A 329 15.68 -6.40 15.85
N HIS A 330 16.90 -5.94 16.11
CA HIS A 330 17.80 -6.63 17.06
C HIS A 330 17.17 -6.73 18.45
N ARG A 331 16.57 -5.64 18.96
CA ARG A 331 15.87 -5.63 20.26
C ARG A 331 14.58 -6.44 20.27
N TYR A 332 13.91 -6.54 19.13
CA TYR A 332 12.68 -7.32 18.98
C TYR A 332 12.95 -8.83 19.03
N LYS A 333 14.08 -9.28 18.47
CA LYS A 333 14.46 -10.70 18.41
C LYS A 333 15.18 -11.21 19.66
N ASN A 334 15.76 -10.34 20.48
CA ASN A 334 16.49 -10.65 21.72
C ASN A 334 15.77 -10.08 22.94
#